data_79f7a23267bf4f5806418287d43fc8c0
#
_entry.id   79f7a23267bf4f5806418287d43fc8c0
#
_cell.length_a   1.000
_cell.length_b   1.000
_cell.length_c   1.000
_cell.angle_alpha   90.00
_cell.angle_beta   90.00
_cell.angle_gamma   90.00
#
_symmetry.space_group_name_H-M   'P 1'
#
loop_
_entity.id
_entity.type
_entity.pdbx_description
1 polymer ?
#
loop_
_entity_poly.entity_id
_entity_poly.type
_entity_poly.pdbx_seq_one_letter_code
_entity_poly.pdbx_strand_id
1 'polypeptide(L)'
;KLTSKSKVLALGCKKGFLLKDLNILIPGIKSYGIENHPYALKKAVKCKSKLIRSEYTKLPFKNKSLDFVIAFNSLYMQNLGDVIKSLKEIERVSKKSYIVLASGENNEERNKFYKWTLIGTSILLKKEWKALFKKIKFNGDYYFSSAKSLGV
;
A
#
# COMPACT_ATOMS: atom_id res chain seq x y z
N LYS A 1 15.08 -3.07 11.13
CA LYS A 1 14.33 -2.40 12.19
C LYS A 1 14.22 -0.92 11.87
N LEU A 2 13.02 -0.32 11.99
CA LEU A 2 12.81 1.12 11.83
C LEU A 2 13.31 1.87 13.08
N THR A 3 13.84 3.07 12.88
CA THR A 3 14.36 3.95 13.94
C THR A 3 13.88 5.39 13.71
N SER A 4 14.16 6.28 14.66
CA SER A 4 13.88 7.72 14.52
C SER A 4 14.52 8.39 13.30
N LYS A 5 15.58 7.81 12.75
CA LYS A 5 16.26 8.30 11.53
C LYS A 5 15.65 7.76 10.24
N SER A 6 14.78 6.75 10.32
CA SER A 6 14.16 6.11 9.14
C SER A 6 13.18 7.04 8.43
N LYS A 7 13.13 6.90 7.10
CA LYS A 7 12.15 7.57 6.22
C LYS A 7 11.15 6.55 5.74
N VAL A 8 9.88 6.72 6.13
CA VAL A 8 8.80 5.76 5.85
C VAL A 8 7.66 6.44 5.08
N LEU A 9 7.13 5.73 4.09
CA LEU A 9 5.95 6.15 3.35
C LEU A 9 4.80 5.17 3.58
N ALA A 10 3.63 5.69 3.95
CA ALA A 10 2.36 4.98 3.85
C ALA A 10 1.69 5.34 2.51
N LEU A 11 1.58 4.37 1.60
CA LEU A 11 0.94 4.53 0.30
C LEU A 11 -0.54 4.14 0.40
N GLY A 12 -1.42 5.09 0.07
CA GLY A 12 -2.85 4.97 0.39
C GLY A 12 -3.11 5.19 1.88
N CYS A 13 -2.55 6.27 2.42
CA CYS A 13 -2.56 6.54 3.86
C CYS A 13 -3.94 6.91 4.41
N LYS A 14 -4.93 7.12 3.53
CA LYS A 14 -6.31 7.49 3.90
C LYS A 14 -6.32 8.70 4.85
N LYS A 15 -6.92 8.56 6.03
CA LYS A 15 -6.97 9.62 7.06
C LYS A 15 -5.71 9.69 7.93
N GLY A 16 -4.67 8.89 7.67
CA GLY A 16 -3.37 8.98 8.34
C GLY A 16 -3.26 8.33 9.71
N PHE A 17 -4.20 7.46 10.11
CA PHE A 17 -4.16 6.79 11.43
C PHE A 17 -2.87 5.97 11.61
N LEU A 18 -2.50 5.14 10.64
CA LEU A 18 -1.24 4.37 10.67
C LEU A 18 -0.01 5.28 10.89
N LEU A 19 0.01 6.44 10.24
CA LEU A 19 1.11 7.39 10.38
C LEU A 19 1.14 8.04 11.76
N LYS A 20 -0.04 8.34 12.33
CA LYS A 20 -0.16 8.83 13.70
C LYS A 20 0.41 7.82 14.69
N ASP A 21 0.02 6.56 14.58
CA ASP A 21 0.50 5.49 15.46
C ASP A 21 2.01 5.28 15.30
N LEU A 22 2.52 5.32 14.06
CA LEU A 22 3.95 5.24 13.78
C LEU A 22 4.74 6.38 14.43
N ASN A 23 4.19 7.60 14.45
CA ASN A 23 4.84 8.73 15.13
C ASN A 23 4.86 8.60 16.66
N ILE A 24 3.87 7.90 17.23
CA ILE A 24 3.82 7.60 18.67
C ILE A 24 4.83 6.50 19.02
N LEU A 25 4.85 5.42 18.24
CA LEU A 25 5.70 4.25 18.48
C LEU A 25 7.19 4.52 18.24
N ILE A 26 7.51 5.41 17.29
CA ILE A 26 8.90 5.75 16.93
C ILE A 26 9.02 7.28 16.90
N PRO A 27 9.18 7.93 18.03
CA PRO A 27 9.35 9.38 18.08
C PRO A 27 10.53 9.86 17.23
N GLY A 28 10.30 10.90 16.41
CA GLY A 28 11.32 11.45 15.50
C GLY A 28 11.43 10.78 14.13
N ILE A 29 10.68 9.71 13.86
CA ILE A 29 10.64 9.08 12.52
C ILE A 29 10.17 10.09 11.45
N LYS A 30 10.83 10.08 10.29
CA LYS A 30 10.42 10.88 9.12
C LYS A 30 9.38 10.10 8.31
N SER A 31 8.10 10.45 8.48
CA SER A 31 7.00 9.72 7.84
C SER A 31 6.21 10.58 6.88
N TYR A 32 5.79 9.94 5.79
CA TYR A 32 5.06 10.55 4.69
C TYR A 32 3.81 9.72 4.40
N GLY A 33 2.74 10.37 3.96
CA GLY A 33 1.54 9.72 3.46
C GLY A 33 1.23 10.18 2.04
N ILE A 34 0.98 9.25 1.14
CA ILE A 34 0.40 9.52 -0.18
C ILE A 34 -1.06 9.06 -0.16
N GLU A 35 -1.93 9.95 -0.58
CA GLU A 35 -3.34 9.66 -0.79
C GLU A 35 -3.85 10.47 -1.99
N ASN A 36 -4.62 9.85 -2.88
CA ASN A 36 -5.17 10.53 -4.04
C ASN A 36 -6.57 11.11 -3.78
N HIS A 37 -7.30 10.59 -2.79
CA HIS A 37 -8.66 11.01 -2.51
C HIS A 37 -8.70 12.28 -1.64
N PRO A 38 -9.20 13.42 -2.16
CA PRO A 38 -9.12 14.71 -1.46
C PRO A 38 -9.92 14.73 -0.14
N TYR A 39 -11.05 14.03 -0.07
CA TYR A 39 -11.85 13.95 1.15
C TYR A 39 -11.08 13.27 2.29
N ALA A 40 -10.35 12.18 1.99
CA ALA A 40 -9.57 11.47 3.01
C ALA A 40 -8.50 12.39 3.61
N LEU A 41 -7.80 13.15 2.78
CA LEU A 41 -6.82 14.14 3.22
C LEU A 41 -7.45 15.28 4.01
N LYS A 42 -8.61 15.81 3.58
CA LYS A 42 -9.35 16.85 4.32
C LYS A 42 -9.76 16.40 5.72
N LYS A 43 -10.04 15.10 5.88
CA LYS A 43 -10.44 14.47 7.16
C LYS A 43 -9.27 13.75 7.84
N ALA A 44 -8.04 14.06 7.47
CA ALA A 44 -6.87 13.45 8.06
C ALA A 44 -6.73 13.80 9.54
N VAL A 45 -6.30 12.83 10.33
CA VAL A 45 -5.99 13.05 11.76
C VAL A 45 -4.73 13.90 11.90
N LYS A 46 -4.68 14.70 12.95
CA LYS A 46 -3.48 15.48 13.26
C LYS A 46 -2.32 14.57 13.62
N CYS A 47 -1.27 14.59 12.82
CA CYS A 47 -0.04 13.81 13.02
C CYS A 47 1.19 14.62 12.55
N LYS A 48 2.39 14.16 12.92
CA LYS A 48 3.66 14.81 12.51
C LYS A 48 4.11 14.43 11.10
N SER A 49 3.36 13.58 10.41
CA SER A 49 3.68 13.11 9.06
C SER A 49 3.30 14.14 7.99
N LYS A 50 4.09 14.19 6.93
CA LYS A 50 3.75 15.01 5.76
C LYS A 50 2.79 14.22 4.85
N LEU A 51 1.55 14.70 4.72
CA LEU A 51 0.55 14.13 3.81
C LEU A 51 0.61 14.84 2.47
N ILE A 52 0.64 14.09 1.39
CA ILE A 52 0.80 14.58 0.02
C ILE A 52 -0.31 13.99 -0.85
N ARG A 53 -1.04 14.84 -1.57
CA ARG A 53 -1.97 14.40 -2.60
C ARG A 53 -1.17 14.04 -3.85
N SER A 54 -1.18 12.76 -4.23
CA SER A 54 -0.49 12.28 -5.43
C SER A 54 -1.06 10.94 -5.89
N GLU A 55 -0.84 10.63 -7.16
CA GLU A 55 -1.12 9.30 -7.70
C GLU A 55 -0.05 8.31 -7.26
N TYR A 56 -0.44 7.03 -7.10
CA TYR A 56 0.49 5.97 -6.68
C TYR A 56 1.42 5.54 -7.81
N THR A 57 1.03 5.83 -9.04
CA THR A 57 1.77 5.50 -10.27
C THR A 57 2.95 6.43 -10.56
N LYS A 58 3.09 7.53 -9.80
CA LYS A 58 4.19 8.49 -9.92
C LYS A 58 4.46 9.14 -8.57
N LEU A 59 5.36 8.53 -7.80
CA LEU A 59 5.66 8.99 -6.45
C LEU A 59 6.68 10.14 -6.46
N PRO A 60 6.45 11.24 -5.70
CA PRO A 60 7.31 12.42 -5.68
C PRO A 60 8.56 12.22 -4.80
N PHE A 61 9.22 11.08 -4.95
CA PHE A 61 10.42 10.72 -4.21
C PHE A 61 11.54 10.29 -5.15
N LYS A 62 12.80 10.55 -4.77
CA LYS A 62 13.98 10.09 -5.51
C LYS A 62 14.15 8.58 -5.37
N ASN A 63 14.90 7.97 -6.29
CA ASN A 63 15.22 6.55 -6.24
C ASN A 63 15.87 6.18 -4.89
N LYS A 64 15.38 5.08 -4.27
CA LYS A 64 15.91 4.53 -3.01
C LYS A 64 16.05 5.54 -1.86
N SER A 65 15.26 6.64 -1.90
CA SER A 65 15.32 7.70 -0.88
C SER A 65 14.50 7.39 0.39
N LEU A 66 13.65 6.37 0.35
CA LEU A 66 12.86 5.90 1.47
C LEU A 66 13.43 4.57 2.01
N ASP A 67 13.49 4.44 3.32
CA ASP A 67 13.94 3.20 3.94
C ASP A 67 12.85 2.13 3.89
N PHE A 68 11.58 2.54 3.96
CA PHE A 68 10.46 1.61 3.94
C PHE A 68 9.21 2.22 3.29
N VAL A 69 8.50 1.43 2.49
CA VAL A 69 7.15 1.75 2.00
C VAL A 69 6.16 0.70 2.50
N ILE A 70 5.04 1.15 3.05
CA ILE A 70 3.92 0.30 3.41
C ILE A 70 2.69 0.67 2.58
N ALA A 71 2.06 -0.32 1.93
CA ALA A 71 0.81 -0.16 1.21
C ALA A 71 -0.23 -1.14 1.76
N PHE A 72 -1.10 -0.63 2.65
CA PHE A 72 -2.04 -1.47 3.37
C PHE A 72 -3.42 -1.40 2.73
N ASN A 73 -3.83 -2.45 2.02
CA ASN A 73 -5.14 -2.57 1.37
C ASN A 73 -5.50 -1.35 0.50
N SER A 74 -4.55 -0.82 -0.26
CA SER A 74 -4.76 0.36 -1.11
C SER A 74 -4.56 0.08 -2.60
N LEU A 75 -3.63 -0.81 -2.96
CA LEU A 75 -3.26 -1.03 -4.36
C LEU A 75 -4.35 -1.71 -5.19
N TYR A 76 -5.04 -2.69 -4.64
CA TYR A 76 -6.07 -3.46 -5.38
C TYR A 76 -7.33 -2.65 -5.73
N MET A 77 -7.44 -1.41 -5.25
CA MET A 77 -8.50 -0.47 -5.64
C MET A 77 -8.25 0.19 -7.00
N GLN A 78 -7.05 0.02 -7.56
CA GLN A 78 -6.66 0.51 -8.88
C GLN A 78 -6.92 -0.57 -9.94
N ASN A 79 -7.02 -0.16 -11.22
CA ASN A 79 -6.93 -1.13 -12.32
C ASN A 79 -5.56 -1.80 -12.34
N LEU A 80 -5.46 -2.98 -12.92
CA LEU A 80 -4.24 -3.79 -12.88
C LEU A 80 -3.02 -3.10 -13.50
N GLY A 81 -3.21 -2.31 -14.56
CA GLY A 81 -2.14 -1.54 -15.19
C GLY A 81 -1.52 -0.53 -14.23
N ASP A 82 -2.34 0.16 -13.45
CA ASP A 82 -1.88 1.13 -12.46
C ASP A 82 -1.32 0.45 -11.21
N VAL A 83 -1.83 -0.71 -10.80
CA VAL A 83 -1.20 -1.55 -9.77
C VAL A 83 0.25 -1.88 -10.16
N ILE A 84 0.47 -2.32 -11.41
CA ILE A 84 1.82 -2.65 -11.90
C ILE A 84 2.75 -1.43 -11.86
N LYS A 85 2.27 -0.26 -12.31
CA LYS A 85 3.05 0.99 -12.24
C LYS A 85 3.36 1.36 -10.79
N SER A 86 2.37 1.27 -9.90
CA SER A 86 2.54 1.56 -8.48
C SER A 86 3.55 0.63 -7.80
N LEU A 87 3.53 -0.67 -8.11
CA LEU A 87 4.52 -1.63 -7.62
C LEU A 87 5.95 -1.28 -8.08
N LYS A 88 6.11 -0.88 -9.36
CA LYS A 88 7.40 -0.41 -9.89
C LYS A 88 7.87 0.87 -9.20
N GLU A 89 6.96 1.80 -8.90
CA GLU A 89 7.28 3.02 -8.16
C GLU A 89 7.70 2.71 -6.70
N ILE A 90 7.01 1.78 -6.02
CA ILE A 90 7.41 1.30 -4.70
C ILE A 90 8.86 0.77 -4.75
N GLU A 91 9.18 -0.11 -5.71
CA GLU A 91 10.54 -0.62 -5.91
C GLU A 91 11.55 0.49 -6.20
N ARG A 92 11.16 1.48 -7.00
CA ARG A 92 12.04 2.60 -7.35
C ARG A 92 12.41 3.46 -6.14
N VAL A 93 11.43 3.84 -5.33
CA VAL A 93 11.62 4.85 -4.26
C VAL A 93 12.12 4.27 -2.95
N SER A 94 11.91 2.96 -2.68
CA SER A 94 12.20 2.36 -1.38
C SER A 94 13.33 1.34 -1.40
N LYS A 95 13.97 1.17 -0.26
CA LYS A 95 14.93 0.09 -0.01
C LYS A 95 14.23 -1.21 0.35
N LYS A 96 13.13 -1.12 1.11
CA LYS A 96 12.27 -2.24 1.51
C LYS A 96 10.82 -1.82 1.47
N SER A 97 9.92 -2.77 1.25
CA SER A 97 8.48 -2.51 1.26
C SER A 97 7.70 -3.69 1.83
N TYR A 98 6.51 -3.39 2.33
CA TYR A 98 5.51 -4.37 2.72
C TYR A 98 4.16 -3.97 2.16
N ILE A 99 3.53 -4.86 1.42
CA ILE A 99 2.23 -4.61 0.79
C ILE A 99 1.20 -5.64 1.22
N VAL A 100 -0.04 -5.19 1.39
CA VAL A 100 -1.19 -6.06 1.63
C VAL A 100 -2.15 -5.94 0.46
N LEU A 101 -2.47 -7.07 -0.16
CA LEU A 101 -3.32 -7.16 -1.34
C LEU A 101 -4.50 -8.11 -1.10
N ALA A 102 -5.64 -7.76 -1.66
CA ALA A 102 -6.78 -8.67 -1.73
C ALA A 102 -6.50 -9.82 -2.69
N SER A 103 -6.82 -11.04 -2.29
CA SER A 103 -6.57 -12.24 -3.08
C SER A 103 -7.54 -13.37 -2.71
N GLY A 104 -7.72 -14.33 -3.59
CA GLY A 104 -8.38 -15.61 -3.33
C GLY A 104 -7.47 -16.80 -3.66
N GLU A 105 -7.71 -17.95 -3.02
CA GLU A 105 -7.06 -19.21 -3.39
C GLU A 105 -7.61 -19.74 -4.72
N ASN A 106 -8.90 -19.53 -4.96
CA ASN A 106 -9.63 -19.95 -6.13
C ASN A 106 -10.65 -18.89 -6.57
N ASN A 107 -11.35 -19.17 -7.67
CA ASN A 107 -12.34 -18.25 -8.24
C ASN A 107 -13.54 -18.00 -7.29
N GLU A 108 -13.94 -19.00 -6.50
CA GLU A 108 -15.04 -18.85 -5.55
C GLU A 108 -14.69 -17.82 -4.46
N GLU A 109 -13.54 -17.95 -3.82
CA GLU A 109 -13.08 -16.98 -2.82
C GLU A 109 -12.87 -15.59 -3.42
N ARG A 110 -12.29 -15.50 -4.63
CA ARG A 110 -12.16 -14.24 -5.34
C ARG A 110 -13.52 -13.58 -5.58
N ASN A 111 -14.51 -14.34 -6.00
CA ASN A 111 -15.86 -13.84 -6.26
C ASN A 111 -16.58 -13.41 -4.96
N LYS A 112 -16.37 -14.12 -3.85
CA LYS A 112 -16.85 -13.67 -2.52
C LYS A 112 -16.23 -12.32 -2.17
N PHE A 113 -14.95 -12.14 -2.40
CA PHE A 113 -14.28 -10.86 -2.13
C PHE A 113 -14.83 -9.73 -3.01
N TYR A 114 -15.06 -9.97 -4.32
CA TYR A 114 -15.69 -8.98 -5.20
C TYR A 114 -17.10 -8.60 -4.77
N LYS A 115 -17.89 -9.54 -4.26
CA LYS A 115 -19.23 -9.26 -3.75
C LYS A 115 -19.21 -8.46 -2.45
N TRP A 116 -18.18 -8.63 -1.63
CA TRP A 116 -18.02 -7.93 -0.37
C TRP A 116 -17.45 -6.52 -0.54
N THR A 117 -16.47 -6.34 -1.44
CA THR A 117 -15.84 -5.04 -1.61
C THR A 117 -16.61 -4.16 -2.61
N LEU A 118 -16.83 -2.89 -2.24
CA LEU A 118 -17.47 -1.92 -3.13
C LEU A 118 -16.48 -1.27 -4.12
N ILE A 119 -15.18 -1.34 -3.84
CA ILE A 119 -14.15 -0.55 -4.53
C ILE A 119 -12.94 -1.37 -4.99
N GLY A 120 -12.93 -2.66 -4.73
CA GLY A 120 -11.85 -3.55 -5.20
C GLY A 120 -11.95 -3.77 -6.69
N THR A 121 -10.91 -3.42 -7.43
CA THR A 121 -10.86 -3.51 -8.89
C THR A 121 -9.93 -4.63 -9.38
N SER A 122 -8.81 -4.83 -8.69
CA SER A 122 -7.78 -5.81 -9.05
C SER A 122 -7.60 -6.85 -7.95
N ILE A 123 -8.46 -7.86 -7.94
CA ILE A 123 -8.38 -8.99 -7.01
C ILE A 123 -7.95 -10.22 -7.81
N LEU A 124 -6.67 -10.54 -7.76
CA LEU A 124 -6.09 -11.69 -8.43
C LEU A 124 -6.07 -12.90 -7.49
N LEU A 125 -5.93 -14.10 -8.06
CA LEU A 125 -5.61 -15.29 -7.28
C LEU A 125 -4.18 -15.19 -6.75
N LYS A 126 -3.88 -15.84 -5.62
CA LYS A 126 -2.53 -15.86 -5.04
C LYS A 126 -1.46 -16.26 -6.05
N LYS A 127 -1.74 -17.29 -6.87
CA LYS A 127 -0.83 -17.74 -7.94
C LYS A 127 -0.59 -16.67 -9.01
N GLU A 128 -1.61 -15.90 -9.35
CA GLU A 128 -1.53 -14.83 -10.36
C GLU A 128 -0.72 -13.64 -9.83
N TRP A 129 -0.92 -13.23 -8.55
CA TRP A 129 -0.09 -12.23 -7.90
C TRP A 129 1.39 -12.65 -7.87
N LYS A 130 1.68 -13.90 -7.47
CA LYS A 130 3.06 -14.42 -7.43
C LYS A 130 3.71 -14.43 -8.82
N ALA A 131 2.97 -14.83 -9.86
CA ALA A 131 3.45 -14.79 -11.23
C ALA A 131 3.73 -13.35 -11.70
N LEU A 132 2.84 -12.42 -11.37
CA LEU A 132 3.05 -10.99 -11.64
C LEU A 132 4.30 -10.46 -10.95
N PHE A 133 4.47 -10.71 -9.65
CA PHE A 133 5.66 -10.25 -8.90
C PHE A 133 6.95 -10.77 -9.52
N LYS A 134 6.99 -12.06 -9.91
CA LYS A 134 8.14 -12.63 -10.63
C LYS A 134 8.40 -11.91 -11.96
N LYS A 135 7.34 -11.66 -12.75
CA LYS A 135 7.44 -10.97 -14.04
C LYS A 135 7.98 -9.55 -13.93
N ILE A 136 7.54 -8.78 -12.93
CA ILE A 136 7.97 -7.39 -12.74
C ILE A 136 9.18 -7.24 -11.81
N LYS A 137 9.73 -8.36 -11.32
CA LYS A 137 10.87 -8.42 -10.37
C LYS A 137 10.59 -7.62 -9.08
N PHE A 138 9.37 -7.74 -8.54
CA PHE A 138 9.03 -7.14 -7.26
C PHE A 138 9.70 -7.91 -6.12
N ASN A 139 10.48 -7.22 -5.27
CA ASN A 139 11.27 -7.82 -4.18
C ASN A 139 10.75 -7.43 -2.79
N GLY A 140 9.65 -6.70 -2.70
CA GLY A 140 9.04 -6.34 -1.42
C GLY A 140 8.36 -7.52 -0.73
N ASP A 141 8.23 -7.43 0.58
CA ASP A 141 7.42 -8.36 1.35
C ASP A 141 5.92 -8.12 1.08
N TYR A 142 5.12 -9.17 1.13
CA TYR A 142 3.69 -9.06 0.88
C TYR A 142 2.85 -10.03 1.72
N TYR A 143 1.60 -9.63 1.94
CA TYR A 143 0.57 -10.47 2.53
C TYR A 143 -0.69 -10.44 1.66
N PHE A 144 -1.36 -11.58 1.56
CA PHE A 144 -2.64 -11.69 0.89
C PHE A 144 -3.78 -11.77 1.90
N SER A 145 -4.62 -10.73 1.95
CA SER A 145 -5.89 -10.79 2.64
C SER A 145 -6.91 -11.53 1.77
N SER A 146 -7.62 -12.48 2.34
CA SER A 146 -8.70 -13.21 1.69
C SER A 146 -10.05 -12.87 2.34
N ALA A 147 -11.14 -13.23 1.67
CA ALA A 147 -12.48 -13.12 2.26
C ALA A 147 -12.53 -13.81 3.63
N LYS A 148 -12.00 -15.04 3.73
CA LYS A 148 -11.87 -15.78 4.98
C LYS A 148 -11.08 -15.03 6.06
N SER A 149 -9.97 -14.37 5.71
CA SER A 149 -9.16 -13.61 6.70
C SER A 149 -9.86 -12.34 7.19
N LEU A 150 -10.89 -11.88 6.49
CA LEU A 150 -11.72 -10.73 6.84
C LEU A 150 -13.07 -11.12 7.46
N GLY A 151 -13.33 -12.43 7.65
CA GLY A 151 -14.56 -12.95 8.24
C GLY A 151 -15.77 -12.92 7.30
N VAL A 152 -15.57 -12.95 5.98
CA VAL A 152 -16.63 -12.93 4.94
C VAL A 152 -16.60 -14.16 4.05
#